data_e12dc2f7016d609ae077fbd3f5d33f6a
#
_entry.id   e12dc2f7016d609ae077fbd3f5d33f6a
#
_cell.length_a   1.000
_cell.length_b   1.000
_cell.length_c   1.000
_cell.angle_alpha   90.00
_cell.angle_beta   90.00
_cell.angle_gamma   90.00
#
_symmetry.space_group_name_H-M   'P 1'
#
loop_
_entity.id
_entity.type
_entity.pdbx_description
1 polymer ?
#
loop_
_entity_poly.entity_id
_entity_poly.type
_entity_poly.pdbx_seq_one_letter_code
_entity_poly.pdbx_strand_id
1 'polypeptide(L)'
;DVYKRQVVEDLPVGVQQRVEIIKALTRDARILILDEPTAVLTPQETDELLGIIRQLRADGTAIVFISHKLREVKAISDDITVLRRGRVVGTADPTAEASELAALMVGRDVVLERRKTAPDLGEETFRVRDLRVVSPTGQVLLDSVSFGIRQGEVLAVAGVQGNGQTELTEAIMGLVKATGSVSLDGNELVGRSTRQIIRAGVGFVPEDRSTDGLVGPFSVAENMVLNRFDVAPAGTALQMRTAAVRELAERRVVEFDVRTQGVDVPVSSLSGGNQQKVVMARELVDGLRLFIASQPTRGVDVGSIEFLHDRIIAERDAGTPVLIVSTELDEVLELADRIAVMYHGRIVGIVPGDTSRETLGLMMAGQTPDDAALASGADVAADTPGTVGAAPAGTGSAAGARAR
;
A
#
# COMPACT_ATOMS: atom_id res chain seq x y z
N ASP A 1 28.31 15.35 -9.14
CA ASP A 1 29.30 14.25 -9.28
C ASP A 1 29.34 13.26 -8.09
N VAL A 2 28.69 13.53 -6.98
CA VAL A 2 28.63 12.63 -5.81
C VAL A 2 27.85 11.34 -6.14
N TYR A 3 26.81 11.42 -6.94
CA TYR A 3 25.95 10.28 -7.31
C TYR A 3 26.61 9.25 -8.26
N LYS A 4 27.65 9.61 -9.00
CA LYS A 4 28.29 8.70 -9.99
C LYS A 4 29.17 7.60 -9.37
N ARG A 5 29.40 7.63 -8.05
CA ARG A 5 30.25 6.66 -7.32
C ARG A 5 29.51 5.93 -6.19
N GLN A 6 28.19 6.10 -6.11
CA GLN A 6 27.37 5.44 -5.11
C GLN A 6 27.19 3.97 -5.51
N VAL A 7 27.18 3.08 -4.54
CA VAL A 7 26.90 1.66 -4.78
C VAL A 7 25.43 1.53 -5.17
N VAL A 8 25.14 0.77 -6.22
CA VAL A 8 23.75 0.69 -6.77
C VAL A 8 22.76 0.13 -5.74
N GLU A 9 23.21 -0.78 -4.88
CA GLU A 9 22.38 -1.36 -3.82
C GLU A 9 21.93 -0.36 -2.76
N ASP A 10 22.64 0.79 -2.61
CA ASP A 10 22.28 1.86 -1.69
C ASP A 10 21.30 2.88 -2.31
N LEU A 11 20.94 2.72 -3.58
CA LEU A 11 20.00 3.61 -4.26
C LEU A 11 18.56 3.20 -3.97
N PRO A 12 17.59 4.15 -4.01
CA PRO A 12 16.17 3.80 -4.00
C PRO A 12 15.83 2.79 -5.10
N VAL A 13 14.92 1.84 -4.82
CA VAL A 13 14.63 0.72 -5.72
C VAL A 13 14.22 1.17 -7.14
N GLY A 14 13.46 2.27 -7.26
CA GLY A 14 13.11 2.85 -8.57
C GLY A 14 14.33 3.32 -9.36
N VAL A 15 15.35 3.86 -8.69
CA VAL A 15 16.62 4.26 -9.33
C VAL A 15 17.44 3.03 -9.72
N GLN A 16 17.46 1.98 -8.88
CA GLN A 16 18.11 0.70 -9.21
C GLN A 16 17.49 0.09 -10.47
N GLN A 17 16.16 0.10 -10.59
CA GLN A 17 15.46 -0.40 -11.78
C GLN A 17 15.80 0.39 -13.03
N ARG A 18 15.88 1.73 -12.94
CA ARG A 18 16.36 2.56 -14.08
C ARG A 18 17.78 2.21 -14.52
N VAL A 19 18.67 1.93 -13.55
CA VAL A 19 20.04 1.48 -13.85
C VAL A 19 20.02 0.14 -14.62
N GLU A 20 19.20 -0.82 -14.20
CA GLU A 20 19.07 -2.11 -14.92
C GLU A 20 18.47 -1.93 -16.32
N ILE A 21 17.47 -1.07 -16.49
CA ILE A 21 16.89 -0.74 -17.80
C ILE A 21 17.96 -0.12 -18.70
N ILE A 22 18.68 0.92 -18.24
CA ILE A 22 19.75 1.57 -18.99
C ILE A 22 20.84 0.55 -19.38
N LYS A 23 21.23 -0.31 -18.45
CA LYS A 23 22.21 -1.38 -18.68
C LYS A 23 21.75 -2.38 -19.75
N ALA A 24 20.46 -2.72 -19.78
CA ALA A 24 19.89 -3.57 -20.82
C ALA A 24 19.89 -2.87 -22.19
N LEU A 25 19.54 -1.58 -22.23
CA LEU A 25 19.46 -0.78 -23.46
C LEU A 25 20.83 -0.48 -24.09
N THR A 26 21.91 -0.42 -23.30
CA THR A 26 23.26 -0.15 -23.81
C THR A 26 23.92 -1.34 -24.55
N ARG A 27 23.26 -2.50 -24.62
CA ARG A 27 23.84 -3.75 -25.16
C ARG A 27 23.55 -4.02 -26.64
N ASP A 28 22.95 -3.09 -27.38
CA ASP A 28 22.59 -3.29 -28.81
C ASP A 28 21.82 -4.62 -29.03
N ALA A 29 20.93 -4.94 -28.12
CA ALA A 29 20.20 -6.20 -28.13
C ALA A 29 19.16 -6.22 -29.25
N ARG A 30 19.17 -7.27 -30.08
CA ARG A 30 18.13 -7.47 -31.13
C ARG A 30 16.79 -7.95 -30.52
N ILE A 31 16.85 -8.57 -29.35
CA ILE A 31 15.69 -9.03 -28.58
C ILE A 31 15.85 -8.51 -27.15
N LEU A 32 14.86 -7.80 -26.65
CA LEU A 32 14.81 -7.24 -25.29
C LEU A 32 13.65 -7.91 -24.53
N ILE A 33 13.95 -8.47 -23.36
CA ILE A 33 12.94 -9.06 -22.48
C ILE A 33 12.88 -8.18 -21.24
N LEU A 34 11.70 -7.64 -20.96
CA LEU A 34 11.40 -6.78 -19.80
C LEU A 34 10.36 -7.48 -18.93
N ASP A 35 10.75 -7.83 -17.70
CA ASP A 35 9.89 -8.49 -16.73
C ASP A 35 9.50 -7.48 -15.64
N GLU A 36 8.20 -7.12 -15.58
CA GLU A 36 7.60 -6.13 -14.68
C GLU A 36 8.40 -4.81 -14.58
N PRO A 37 8.80 -4.17 -15.70
CA PRO A 37 9.75 -3.06 -15.67
C PRO A 37 9.19 -1.77 -15.04
N THR A 38 7.89 -1.72 -14.79
CA THR A 38 7.16 -0.55 -14.27
C THR A 38 6.73 -0.67 -12.83
N ALA A 39 7.09 -1.77 -12.15
CA ALA A 39 6.58 -2.11 -10.81
C ALA A 39 6.87 -1.05 -9.73
N VAL A 40 7.91 -0.23 -9.91
CA VAL A 40 8.34 0.79 -8.93
C VAL A 40 8.46 2.19 -9.55
N LEU A 41 7.88 2.39 -10.72
CA LEU A 41 7.90 3.67 -11.45
C LEU A 41 6.63 4.48 -11.16
N THR A 42 6.76 5.81 -11.16
CA THR A 42 5.60 6.70 -11.19
C THR A 42 4.83 6.57 -12.49
N PRO A 43 3.57 7.00 -12.57
CA PRO A 43 2.82 7.03 -13.83
C PRO A 43 3.55 7.77 -14.95
N GLN A 44 4.17 8.92 -14.64
CA GLN A 44 4.93 9.72 -15.61
C GLN A 44 6.16 8.96 -16.12
N GLU A 45 6.92 8.35 -15.20
CA GLU A 45 8.09 7.53 -15.55
C GLU A 45 7.70 6.28 -16.34
N THR A 46 6.54 5.69 -16.02
CA THR A 46 5.98 4.60 -16.80
C THR A 46 5.68 5.03 -18.24
N ASP A 47 5.02 6.17 -18.43
CA ASP A 47 4.70 6.69 -19.75
C ASP A 47 5.98 7.05 -20.55
N GLU A 48 7.02 7.59 -19.89
CA GLU A 48 8.35 7.81 -20.49
C GLU A 48 8.99 6.49 -20.94
N LEU A 49 9.00 5.46 -20.08
CA LEU A 49 9.54 4.15 -20.42
C LEU A 49 8.79 3.51 -21.59
N LEU A 50 7.45 3.58 -21.59
CA LEU A 50 6.65 3.09 -22.71
C LEU A 50 6.95 3.85 -24.00
N GLY A 51 7.26 5.15 -23.92
CA GLY A 51 7.75 5.96 -25.04
C GLY A 51 9.08 5.43 -25.59
N ILE A 52 10.05 5.12 -24.73
CA ILE A 52 11.35 4.54 -25.10
C ILE A 52 11.15 3.17 -25.76
N ILE A 53 10.29 2.32 -25.20
CA ILE A 53 9.98 1.00 -25.76
C ILE A 53 9.41 1.10 -27.18
N ARG A 54 8.47 2.06 -27.41
CA ARG A 54 7.93 2.31 -28.77
C ARG A 54 9.02 2.74 -29.75
N GLN A 55 9.98 3.56 -29.31
CA GLN A 55 11.10 3.98 -30.16
C GLN A 55 12.00 2.79 -30.53
N LEU A 56 12.40 1.97 -29.57
CA LEU A 56 13.22 0.78 -29.80
C LEU A 56 12.54 -0.21 -30.76
N ARG A 57 11.22 -0.38 -30.61
CA ARG A 57 10.43 -1.18 -31.54
C ARG A 57 10.47 -0.58 -32.97
N ALA A 58 10.32 0.73 -33.11
CA ALA A 58 10.41 1.40 -34.41
C ALA A 58 11.79 1.25 -35.02
N ASP A 59 12.85 1.18 -34.23
CA ASP A 59 14.23 0.94 -34.62
C ASP A 59 14.54 -0.55 -34.95
N GLY A 60 13.50 -1.44 -34.82
CA GLY A 60 13.60 -2.84 -35.24
C GLY A 60 13.99 -3.82 -34.12
N THR A 61 13.99 -3.39 -32.84
CA THR A 61 14.21 -4.30 -31.73
C THR A 61 12.93 -5.11 -31.44
N ALA A 62 13.07 -6.44 -31.34
CA ALA A 62 11.98 -7.31 -30.90
C ALA A 62 11.87 -7.25 -29.38
N ILE A 63 10.67 -6.97 -28.84
CA ILE A 63 10.47 -6.75 -27.41
C ILE A 63 9.47 -7.75 -26.86
N VAL A 64 9.83 -8.44 -25.76
CA VAL A 64 8.92 -9.24 -24.94
C VAL A 64 8.70 -8.46 -23.64
N PHE A 65 7.48 -7.95 -23.47
CA PHE A 65 7.09 -7.18 -22.31
C PHE A 65 6.17 -8.03 -21.42
N ILE A 66 6.61 -8.31 -20.20
CA ILE A 66 5.85 -9.11 -19.24
C ILE A 66 5.31 -8.17 -18.19
N SER A 67 3.99 -8.12 -18.05
CA SER A 67 3.31 -7.33 -17.02
C SER A 67 1.92 -7.88 -16.75
N HIS A 68 1.42 -7.66 -15.55
CA HIS A 68 0.03 -7.90 -15.19
C HIS A 68 -0.83 -6.62 -15.29
N LYS A 69 -0.21 -5.46 -15.54
CA LYS A 69 -0.88 -4.17 -15.68
C LYS A 69 -1.47 -4.02 -17.07
N LEU A 70 -2.76 -4.28 -17.22
CA LEU A 70 -3.46 -4.33 -18.51
C LEU A 70 -3.34 -3.03 -19.32
N ARG A 71 -3.33 -1.86 -18.64
CA ARG A 71 -3.14 -0.56 -19.28
C ARG A 71 -1.81 -0.51 -20.05
N GLU A 72 -0.74 -0.97 -19.44
CA GLU A 72 0.60 -0.94 -20.01
C GLU A 72 0.70 -1.90 -21.19
N VAL A 73 0.24 -3.14 -20.99
CA VAL A 73 0.23 -4.17 -22.01
C VAL A 73 -0.53 -3.69 -23.26
N LYS A 74 -1.74 -3.16 -23.09
CA LYS A 74 -2.56 -2.61 -24.18
C LYS A 74 -1.92 -1.42 -24.88
N ALA A 75 -1.11 -0.62 -24.16
CA ALA A 75 -0.50 0.59 -24.71
C ALA A 75 0.68 0.34 -25.66
N ILE A 76 1.38 -0.82 -25.55
CA ILE A 76 2.62 -1.05 -26.29
C ILE A 76 2.66 -2.36 -27.09
N SER A 77 1.81 -3.34 -26.79
CA SER A 77 1.85 -4.65 -27.46
C SER A 77 1.27 -4.60 -28.88
N ASP A 78 1.82 -5.44 -29.75
CA ASP A 78 1.21 -5.78 -31.05
C ASP A 78 0.32 -7.00 -30.91
N ASP A 79 0.75 -7.98 -30.10
CA ASP A 79 0.05 -9.21 -29.78
C ASP A 79 0.16 -9.48 -28.29
N ILE A 80 -0.90 -9.98 -27.68
CA ILE A 80 -0.95 -10.34 -26.27
C ILE A 80 -1.08 -11.85 -26.14
N THR A 81 -0.14 -12.48 -25.43
CA THR A 81 -0.22 -13.90 -25.06
C THR A 81 -0.43 -14.03 -23.57
N VAL A 82 -1.52 -14.66 -23.16
CA VAL A 82 -1.86 -14.84 -21.74
C VAL A 82 -1.31 -16.17 -21.24
N LEU A 83 -0.45 -16.08 -20.21
CA LEU A 83 0.12 -17.22 -19.51
C LEU A 83 -0.56 -17.43 -18.16
N ARG A 84 -1.00 -18.65 -17.89
CA ARG A 84 -1.56 -19.04 -16.60
C ARG A 84 -1.08 -20.43 -16.19
N ARG A 85 -0.47 -20.55 -15.00
CA ARG A 85 0.09 -21.80 -14.47
C ARG A 85 1.04 -22.50 -15.45
N GLY A 86 1.93 -21.73 -16.09
CA GLY A 86 2.92 -22.25 -17.03
C GLY A 86 2.37 -22.70 -18.38
N ARG A 87 1.13 -22.33 -18.72
CA ARG A 87 0.50 -22.66 -20.01
C ARG A 87 -0.05 -21.41 -20.68
N VAL A 88 0.05 -21.35 -22.00
CA VAL A 88 -0.68 -20.38 -22.81
C VAL A 88 -2.18 -20.75 -22.75
N VAL A 89 -3.00 -19.82 -22.25
CA VAL A 89 -4.44 -20.01 -22.13
C VAL A 89 -5.23 -19.24 -23.17
N GLY A 90 -4.60 -18.31 -23.88
CA GLY A 90 -5.20 -17.56 -24.97
C GLY A 90 -4.24 -16.53 -25.52
N THR A 91 -4.64 -15.98 -26.68
CA THR A 91 -4.01 -14.80 -27.30
C THR A 91 -5.11 -13.76 -27.52
N ALA A 92 -4.75 -12.49 -27.50
CA ALA A 92 -5.69 -11.40 -27.70
C ALA A 92 -5.01 -10.26 -28.48
N ASP A 93 -5.82 -9.47 -29.14
CA ASP A 93 -5.42 -8.20 -29.74
C ASP A 93 -5.36 -7.10 -28.65
N PRO A 94 -4.45 -6.12 -28.73
CA PRO A 94 -4.39 -5.01 -27.80
C PRO A 94 -5.67 -4.18 -27.68
N THR A 95 -6.54 -4.25 -28.70
CA THR A 95 -7.88 -3.61 -28.68
C THR A 95 -8.91 -4.37 -27.87
N ALA A 96 -8.65 -5.63 -27.47
CA ALA A 96 -9.55 -6.42 -26.65
C ALA A 96 -9.94 -5.67 -25.35
N GLU A 97 -11.13 -5.94 -24.83
CA GLU A 97 -11.58 -5.33 -23.58
C GLU A 97 -10.70 -5.77 -22.38
N ALA A 98 -10.44 -4.86 -21.46
CA ALA A 98 -9.62 -5.16 -20.29
C ALA A 98 -10.23 -6.29 -19.44
N SER A 99 -11.56 -6.36 -19.36
CA SER A 99 -12.30 -7.42 -18.68
C SER A 99 -12.06 -8.80 -19.30
N GLU A 100 -11.99 -8.88 -20.64
CA GLU A 100 -11.68 -10.12 -21.37
C GLU A 100 -10.29 -10.62 -21.05
N LEU A 101 -9.29 -9.72 -21.10
CA LEU A 101 -7.90 -10.04 -20.74
C LEU A 101 -7.80 -10.51 -19.29
N ALA A 102 -8.43 -9.79 -18.36
CA ALA A 102 -8.47 -10.16 -16.95
C ALA A 102 -9.13 -11.54 -16.75
N ALA A 103 -10.24 -11.82 -17.44
CA ALA A 103 -10.91 -13.13 -17.38
C ALA A 103 -10.01 -14.27 -17.87
N LEU A 104 -9.23 -14.07 -18.94
CA LEU A 104 -8.23 -15.04 -19.42
C LEU A 104 -7.13 -15.26 -18.38
N MET A 105 -6.61 -14.19 -17.75
CA MET A 105 -5.55 -14.26 -16.75
C MET A 105 -6.00 -15.01 -15.49
N VAL A 106 -7.21 -14.71 -14.98
CA VAL A 106 -7.77 -15.29 -13.74
C VAL A 106 -8.43 -16.64 -14.01
N GLY A 107 -9.07 -16.80 -15.18
CA GLY A 107 -9.81 -18.00 -15.57
C GLY A 107 -11.26 -18.03 -15.11
N ARG A 108 -11.80 -16.88 -14.73
CA ARG A 108 -13.22 -16.59 -14.45
C ARG A 108 -13.48 -15.13 -14.79
N ASP A 109 -14.73 -14.77 -14.89
CA ASP A 109 -15.10 -13.36 -15.03
C ASP A 109 -14.58 -12.54 -13.84
N VAL A 110 -14.04 -11.36 -14.13
CA VAL A 110 -13.45 -10.42 -13.15
C VAL A 110 -14.19 -9.10 -13.30
N VAL A 111 -14.61 -8.54 -12.18
CA VAL A 111 -15.18 -7.18 -12.13
C VAL A 111 -14.00 -6.23 -11.91
N LEU A 112 -13.55 -5.55 -12.96
CA LEU A 112 -12.44 -4.60 -12.89
C LEU A 112 -12.82 -3.25 -12.30
N GLU A 113 -14.09 -2.87 -12.40
CA GLU A 113 -14.60 -1.62 -11.82
C GLU A 113 -15.61 -1.96 -10.73
N ARG A 114 -15.22 -1.72 -9.49
CA ARG A 114 -16.12 -1.78 -8.35
C ARG A 114 -16.72 -0.41 -8.08
N ARG A 115 -18.03 -0.36 -7.96
CA ARG A 115 -18.67 0.78 -7.33
C ARG A 115 -18.51 0.61 -5.81
N LYS A 116 -17.59 1.37 -5.21
CA LYS A 116 -17.56 1.53 -3.76
C LYS A 116 -18.93 2.02 -3.30
N THR A 117 -19.48 1.37 -2.28
CA THR A 117 -20.58 1.95 -1.51
C THR A 117 -20.06 3.21 -0.80
N ALA A 118 -20.90 4.23 -0.66
CA ALA A 118 -20.55 5.37 0.17
C ALA A 118 -20.18 4.90 1.59
N PRO A 119 -19.08 5.39 2.19
CA PRO A 119 -18.67 4.96 3.51
C PRO A 119 -19.69 5.43 4.56
N ASP A 120 -19.99 4.57 5.55
CA ASP A 120 -20.73 4.95 6.75
C ASP A 120 -19.74 5.43 7.81
N LEU A 121 -19.49 6.73 7.81
CA LEU A 121 -18.42 7.34 8.61
C LEU A 121 -18.87 7.55 10.05
N GLY A 122 -18.19 6.88 10.99
CA GLY A 122 -18.32 7.09 12.42
C GLY A 122 -17.38 8.17 12.98
N GLU A 123 -16.98 7.98 14.25
CA GLU A 123 -16.05 8.88 14.93
C GLU A 123 -14.61 8.71 14.43
N GLU A 124 -13.79 9.75 14.56
CA GLU A 124 -12.36 9.66 14.31
C GLU A 124 -11.69 8.96 15.50
N THR A 125 -11.31 7.71 15.30
CA THR A 125 -10.73 6.86 16.36
C THR A 125 -9.22 6.67 16.22
N PHE A 126 -8.67 6.88 15.04
CA PHE A 126 -7.24 6.85 14.82
C PHE A 126 -6.71 8.22 14.40
N ARG A 127 -5.62 8.68 15.04
CA ARG A 127 -5.05 10.01 14.79
C ARG A 127 -3.53 9.99 14.91
N VAL A 128 -2.88 10.58 13.94
CA VAL A 128 -1.45 10.86 13.88
C VAL A 128 -1.26 12.38 13.97
N ARG A 129 -0.35 12.86 14.82
CA ARG A 129 -0.03 14.29 14.99
C ARG A 129 1.47 14.49 15.06
N ASP A 130 1.97 15.36 14.18
CA ASP A 130 3.37 15.82 14.15
C ASP A 130 4.38 14.66 14.24
N LEU A 131 4.02 13.53 13.61
CA LEU A 131 4.86 12.32 13.64
C LEU A 131 6.16 12.60 12.89
N ARG A 132 7.27 12.36 13.59
CA ARG A 132 8.61 12.60 13.06
C ARG A 132 9.51 11.39 13.31
N VAL A 133 10.24 10.99 12.27
CA VAL A 133 11.25 9.93 12.32
C VAL A 133 12.57 10.46 11.82
N VAL A 134 13.63 10.19 12.57
CA VAL A 134 15.00 10.55 12.22
C VAL A 134 15.85 9.29 12.20
N SER A 135 16.58 9.06 11.11
CA SER A 135 17.49 7.93 10.98
C SER A 135 18.65 8.00 11.98
N PRO A 136 19.36 6.90 12.24
CA PRO A 136 20.57 6.91 13.06
C PRO A 136 21.68 7.83 12.53
N THR A 137 21.67 8.15 11.24
CA THR A 137 22.62 9.08 10.60
C THR A 137 22.18 10.54 10.67
N GLY A 138 21.03 10.85 11.30
CA GLY A 138 20.49 12.20 11.45
C GLY A 138 19.63 12.69 10.28
N GLN A 139 19.38 11.85 9.28
CA GLN A 139 18.47 12.19 8.18
C GLN A 139 17.01 12.17 8.67
N VAL A 140 16.23 13.21 8.33
CA VAL A 140 14.79 13.25 8.61
C VAL A 140 14.10 12.41 7.55
N LEU A 141 13.42 11.34 7.99
CA LEU A 141 12.68 10.41 7.14
C LEU A 141 11.18 10.74 7.12
N LEU A 142 10.62 11.16 8.27
CA LEU A 142 9.30 11.74 8.38
C LEU A 142 9.40 13.09 9.08
N ASP A 143 8.66 14.08 8.59
CA ASP A 143 8.66 15.43 9.12
C ASP A 143 7.24 15.97 9.31
N SER A 144 6.78 15.96 10.56
CA SER A 144 5.50 16.53 11.01
C SER A 144 4.27 15.95 10.27
N VAL A 145 4.24 14.63 10.09
CA VAL A 145 3.11 13.94 9.45
C VAL A 145 1.91 13.96 10.37
N SER A 146 0.75 14.45 9.87
CA SER A 146 -0.49 14.56 10.64
C SER A 146 -1.70 14.19 9.78
N PHE A 147 -2.56 13.29 10.30
CA PHE A 147 -3.83 12.91 9.71
C PHE A 147 -4.71 12.17 10.72
N GLY A 148 -6.00 12.04 10.41
CA GLY A 148 -6.94 11.22 11.18
C GLY A 148 -7.73 10.29 10.28
N ILE A 149 -8.20 9.15 10.83
CA ILE A 149 -9.05 8.18 10.14
C ILE A 149 -10.29 7.93 11.00
N ARG A 150 -11.45 7.97 10.35
CA ARG A 150 -12.74 7.68 10.98
C ARG A 150 -13.05 6.19 10.92
N GLN A 151 -13.92 5.75 11.81
CA GLN A 151 -14.53 4.43 11.66
C GLN A 151 -15.26 4.33 10.32
N GLY A 152 -15.13 3.20 9.65
CA GLY A 152 -15.74 2.98 8.33
C GLY A 152 -15.06 3.75 7.18
N GLU A 153 -13.84 4.22 7.36
CA GLU A 153 -13.08 4.98 6.37
C GLU A 153 -11.83 4.23 5.91
N VAL A 154 -11.55 4.29 4.62
CA VAL A 154 -10.24 3.96 4.05
C VAL A 154 -9.50 5.26 3.75
N LEU A 155 -8.43 5.54 4.49
CA LEU A 155 -7.44 6.54 4.12
C LEU A 155 -6.28 5.86 3.40
N ALA A 156 -6.00 6.23 2.15
CA ALA A 156 -4.81 5.77 1.47
C ALA A 156 -3.69 6.80 1.56
N VAL A 157 -2.47 6.35 1.83
CA VAL A 157 -1.25 7.14 1.68
C VAL A 157 -0.62 6.77 0.35
N ALA A 158 -0.72 7.68 -0.62
CA ALA A 158 -0.14 7.56 -1.95
C ALA A 158 1.22 8.27 -2.00
N GLY A 159 2.15 7.74 -2.76
CA GLY A 159 3.46 8.35 -2.96
C GLY A 159 4.41 7.43 -3.71
N VAL A 160 5.51 7.98 -4.21
CA VAL A 160 6.58 7.19 -4.82
C VAL A 160 7.36 6.48 -3.74
N GLN A 161 7.84 5.27 -4.02
CA GLN A 161 8.64 4.50 -3.07
C GLN A 161 9.87 5.30 -2.59
N GLY A 162 10.11 5.25 -1.27
CA GLY A 162 11.19 6.00 -0.62
C GLY A 162 10.80 7.41 -0.17
N ASN A 163 9.54 7.78 -0.26
CA ASN A 163 9.02 9.06 0.25
C ASN A 163 8.61 9.04 1.74
N GLY A 164 8.89 7.96 2.49
CA GLY A 164 8.60 7.87 3.91
C GLY A 164 7.43 6.94 4.27
N GLN A 165 6.83 6.25 3.31
CA GLN A 165 5.68 5.38 3.55
C GLN A 165 6.02 4.20 4.47
N THR A 166 7.16 3.55 4.24
CA THR A 166 7.65 2.44 5.08
C THR A 166 7.88 2.93 6.51
N GLU A 167 8.59 4.03 6.67
CA GLU A 167 8.87 4.64 7.97
C GLU A 167 7.61 5.07 8.71
N LEU A 168 6.56 5.49 7.97
CA LEU A 168 5.26 5.81 8.57
C LEU A 168 4.62 4.58 9.22
N THR A 169 4.53 3.47 8.49
CA THR A 169 3.93 2.23 9.02
C THR A 169 4.78 1.64 10.14
N GLU A 170 6.10 1.67 10.02
CA GLU A 170 7.03 1.21 11.05
C GLU A 170 6.94 2.05 12.32
N ALA A 171 6.80 3.38 12.20
CA ALA A 171 6.64 4.28 13.34
C ALA A 171 5.31 4.02 14.08
N ILE A 172 4.21 3.84 13.33
CA ILE A 172 2.89 3.49 13.90
C ILE A 172 2.97 2.15 14.63
N MET A 173 3.69 1.16 14.06
CA MET A 173 3.85 -0.18 14.64
C MET A 173 4.93 -0.26 15.73
N GLY A 174 5.61 0.85 16.04
CA GLY A 174 6.65 0.90 17.08
C GLY A 174 7.93 0.12 16.72
N LEU A 175 8.17 -0.08 15.42
CA LEU A 175 9.38 -0.74 14.89
C LEU A 175 10.56 0.22 14.80
N VAL A 176 10.29 1.51 14.62
CA VAL A 176 11.29 2.59 14.63
C VAL A 176 10.95 3.63 15.69
N LYS A 177 11.97 4.34 16.17
CA LYS A 177 11.77 5.44 17.13
C LYS A 177 11.15 6.65 16.42
N ALA A 178 10.07 7.14 16.97
CA ALA A 178 9.37 8.32 16.47
C ALA A 178 9.12 9.31 17.61
N THR A 179 8.92 10.57 17.25
CA THR A 179 8.38 11.64 18.12
C THR A 179 7.06 12.14 17.54
N GLY A 180 6.27 12.85 18.31
CA GLY A 180 4.90 13.21 17.98
C GLY A 180 3.90 12.32 18.72
N SER A 181 2.71 12.14 18.17
CA SER A 181 1.66 11.34 18.81
C SER A 181 0.94 10.46 17.76
N VAL A 182 0.70 9.21 18.12
CA VAL A 182 -0.16 8.28 17.39
C VAL A 182 -1.16 7.72 18.39
N SER A 183 -2.44 8.02 18.24
CA SER A 183 -3.48 7.59 19.16
C SER A 183 -4.53 6.73 18.47
N LEU A 184 -4.95 5.66 19.17
CA LEU A 184 -6.06 4.80 18.79
C LEU A 184 -7.08 4.79 19.94
N ASP A 185 -8.32 5.21 19.67
CA ASP A 185 -9.38 5.39 20.69
C ASP A 185 -8.92 6.23 21.89
N GLY A 186 -8.16 7.29 21.63
CA GLY A 186 -7.59 8.17 22.65
C GLY A 186 -6.39 7.61 23.41
N ASN A 187 -5.95 6.37 23.11
CA ASN A 187 -4.79 5.75 23.76
C ASN A 187 -3.53 5.97 22.90
N GLU A 188 -2.50 6.54 23.51
CA GLU A 188 -1.22 6.78 22.85
C GLU A 188 -0.49 5.47 22.50
N LEU A 189 0.03 5.37 21.27
CA LEU A 189 0.78 4.22 20.77
C LEU A 189 2.29 4.48 20.68
N VAL A 190 2.73 5.73 20.50
CA VAL A 190 4.17 6.05 20.44
C VAL A 190 4.86 5.60 21.73
N GLY A 191 5.98 4.90 21.56
CA GLY A 191 6.74 4.32 22.68
C GLY A 191 6.23 2.98 23.20
N ARG A 192 5.10 2.46 22.68
CA ARG A 192 4.68 1.08 22.96
C ARG A 192 5.46 0.09 22.11
N SER A 193 5.61 -1.12 22.60
CA SER A 193 6.15 -2.23 21.79
C SER A 193 5.13 -2.68 20.73
N THR A 194 5.61 -3.19 19.60
CA THR A 194 4.78 -3.78 18.53
C THR A 194 3.75 -4.78 19.07
N ARG A 195 4.14 -5.63 20.03
CA ARG A 195 3.23 -6.55 20.69
C ARG A 195 2.08 -5.85 21.43
N GLN A 196 2.34 -4.73 22.11
CA GLN A 196 1.30 -3.95 22.80
C GLN A 196 0.37 -3.27 21.79
N ILE A 197 0.90 -2.82 20.65
CA ILE A 197 0.13 -2.21 19.56
C ILE A 197 -0.80 -3.25 18.93
N ILE A 198 -0.31 -4.44 18.58
CA ILE A 198 -1.14 -5.55 18.09
C ILE A 198 -2.23 -5.92 19.10
N ARG A 199 -1.91 -5.94 20.42
CA ARG A 199 -2.88 -6.21 21.49
C ARG A 199 -3.91 -5.11 21.66
N ALA A 200 -3.61 -3.89 21.26
CA ALA A 200 -4.59 -2.79 21.25
C ALA A 200 -5.61 -2.93 20.10
N GLY A 201 -5.49 -3.95 19.25
CA GLY A 201 -6.42 -4.23 18.15
C GLY A 201 -5.94 -3.74 16.79
N VAL A 202 -4.65 -3.52 16.62
CA VAL A 202 -4.07 -3.17 15.32
C VAL A 202 -3.72 -4.44 14.55
N GLY A 203 -4.23 -4.59 13.31
CA GLY A 203 -3.80 -5.56 12.32
C GLY A 203 -2.84 -4.88 11.34
N PHE A 204 -1.75 -5.56 10.99
CA PHE A 204 -0.73 -4.98 10.12
C PHE A 204 -0.24 -5.94 9.04
N VAL A 205 -0.45 -5.59 7.79
CA VAL A 205 0.11 -6.25 6.61
C VAL A 205 1.34 -5.46 6.17
N PRO A 206 2.57 -6.01 6.29
CA PRO A 206 3.79 -5.32 5.91
C PRO A 206 3.99 -5.27 4.39
N GLU A 207 4.86 -4.37 3.93
CA GLU A 207 5.19 -4.18 2.52
C GLU A 207 5.85 -5.42 1.90
N ASP A 208 6.81 -6.03 2.58
CA ASP A 208 7.45 -7.26 2.15
C ASP A 208 6.96 -8.46 2.98
N ARG A 209 6.06 -9.24 2.38
CA ARG A 209 5.53 -10.43 3.02
C ARG A 209 6.59 -11.50 3.29
N SER A 210 7.64 -11.57 2.46
CA SER A 210 8.65 -12.63 2.53
C SER A 210 9.66 -12.39 3.64
N THR A 211 10.00 -11.11 3.88
CA THR A 211 10.98 -10.69 4.88
C THR A 211 10.31 -10.41 6.22
N ASP A 212 9.17 -9.70 6.20
CA ASP A 212 8.55 -9.13 7.40
C ASP A 212 7.20 -9.77 7.73
N GLY A 213 6.54 -10.35 6.73
CA GLY A 213 5.20 -10.89 6.88
C GLY A 213 5.13 -12.36 7.26
N LEU A 214 6.07 -13.19 6.82
CA LEU A 214 6.02 -14.65 6.93
C LEU A 214 7.37 -15.23 7.37
N VAL A 215 7.31 -16.40 7.99
CA VAL A 215 8.48 -17.24 8.23
C VAL A 215 8.42 -18.40 7.25
N GLY A 216 9.15 -18.31 6.14
CA GLY A 216 9.06 -19.23 5.00
C GLY A 216 9.08 -20.72 5.32
N PRO A 217 10.03 -21.21 6.19
CA PRO A 217 10.10 -22.61 6.59
C PRO A 217 8.96 -23.07 7.50
N PHE A 218 8.24 -22.15 8.18
CA PHE A 218 7.12 -22.50 9.04
C PHE A 218 5.90 -22.91 8.20
N SER A 219 5.07 -23.75 8.77
CA SER A 219 3.81 -24.18 8.17
C SER A 219 2.83 -23.02 7.98
N VAL A 220 1.83 -23.22 7.13
CA VAL A 220 0.71 -22.27 6.98
C VAL A 220 0.05 -22.04 8.34
N ALA A 221 -0.18 -23.10 9.13
CA ALA A 221 -0.80 -22.99 10.44
C ALA A 221 0.01 -22.15 11.43
N GLU A 222 1.33 -22.37 11.49
CA GLU A 222 2.21 -21.59 12.36
C GLU A 222 2.25 -20.11 11.93
N ASN A 223 2.31 -19.83 10.62
CA ASN A 223 2.28 -18.47 10.12
C ASN A 223 0.97 -17.72 10.44
N MET A 224 -0.16 -18.40 10.52
CA MET A 224 -1.45 -17.80 10.87
C MET A 224 -1.57 -17.35 12.33
N VAL A 225 -0.65 -17.76 13.21
CA VAL A 225 -0.68 -17.42 14.63
C VAL A 225 0.57 -16.70 15.14
N LEU A 226 1.53 -16.36 14.26
CA LEU A 226 2.82 -15.77 14.63
C LEU A 226 2.76 -14.63 15.65
N ASN A 227 1.81 -13.74 15.49
CA ASN A 227 1.65 -12.55 16.35
C ASN A 227 0.67 -12.75 17.52
N ARG A 228 -0.01 -13.92 17.58
CA ARG A 228 -1.06 -14.24 18.57
C ARG A 228 -0.98 -15.67 19.12
N PHE A 229 0.17 -16.36 18.99
CA PHE A 229 0.36 -17.75 19.42
C PHE A 229 0.12 -17.97 20.92
N ASP A 230 0.25 -16.91 21.72
CA ASP A 230 0.12 -16.89 23.19
C ASP A 230 -1.25 -16.41 23.68
N VAL A 231 -2.24 -16.26 22.80
CA VAL A 231 -3.64 -15.93 23.13
C VAL A 231 -4.57 -17.04 22.70
N ALA A 232 -5.70 -17.15 23.41
CA ALA A 232 -6.77 -18.05 23.01
C ALA A 232 -7.30 -17.71 21.60
N PRO A 233 -7.65 -18.70 20.78
CA PRO A 233 -7.61 -20.14 21.06
C PRO A 233 -6.22 -20.79 20.86
N ALA A 234 -5.26 -20.08 20.20
CA ALA A 234 -3.97 -20.64 19.78
C ALA A 234 -3.09 -21.10 20.96
N GLY A 235 -3.19 -20.43 22.09
CA GLY A 235 -2.37 -20.77 23.24
C GLY A 235 -2.63 -19.91 24.48
N THR A 236 -1.66 -19.99 25.37
CA THR A 236 -1.50 -19.18 26.57
C THR A 236 -0.06 -18.69 26.64
N ALA A 237 0.27 -17.83 27.60
CA ALA A 237 1.66 -17.36 27.79
C ALA A 237 2.70 -18.50 28.01
N LEU A 238 2.25 -19.69 28.40
CA LEU A 238 3.13 -20.82 28.74
C LEU A 238 3.09 -21.98 27.72
N GLN A 239 2.02 -22.11 26.94
CA GLN A 239 1.81 -23.27 26.09
C GLN A 239 0.97 -22.96 24.87
N MET A 240 1.47 -23.31 23.70
CA MET A 240 0.74 -23.32 22.45
C MET A 240 -0.12 -24.58 22.33
N ARG A 241 -1.35 -24.43 21.84
CA ARG A 241 -2.31 -25.53 21.63
C ARG A 241 -2.33 -25.92 20.17
N THR A 242 -1.45 -26.83 19.77
CA THR A 242 -1.25 -27.21 18.36
C THR A 242 -2.53 -27.66 17.65
N ALA A 243 -3.40 -28.41 18.32
CA ALA A 243 -4.69 -28.82 17.77
C ALA A 243 -5.61 -27.63 17.47
N ALA A 244 -5.69 -26.64 18.39
CA ALA A 244 -6.48 -25.43 18.19
C ALA A 244 -5.89 -24.51 17.11
N VAL A 245 -4.56 -24.45 17.00
CA VAL A 245 -3.87 -23.73 15.91
C VAL A 245 -4.22 -24.35 14.56
N ARG A 246 -4.18 -25.68 14.47
CA ARG A 246 -4.55 -26.39 13.24
C ARG A 246 -6.01 -26.14 12.84
N GLU A 247 -6.94 -26.28 13.78
CA GLU A 247 -8.36 -26.03 13.55
C GLU A 247 -8.62 -24.59 13.11
N LEU A 248 -7.96 -23.61 13.74
CA LEU A 248 -8.03 -22.21 13.34
C LEU A 248 -7.52 -22.04 11.90
N ALA A 249 -6.36 -22.61 11.58
CA ALA A 249 -5.76 -22.49 10.26
C ALA A 249 -6.64 -23.14 9.17
N GLU A 250 -7.22 -24.31 9.43
CA GLU A 250 -8.14 -24.98 8.49
C GLU A 250 -9.38 -24.11 8.18
N ARG A 251 -9.97 -23.46 9.18
CA ARG A 251 -11.08 -22.52 8.98
C ARG A 251 -10.64 -21.29 8.18
N ARG A 252 -9.50 -20.68 8.52
CA ARG A 252 -8.97 -19.50 7.85
C ARG A 252 -8.56 -19.77 6.40
N VAL A 253 -8.01 -20.95 6.11
CA VAL A 253 -7.67 -21.40 4.75
C VAL A 253 -8.92 -21.37 3.85
N VAL A 254 -10.05 -21.87 4.36
CA VAL A 254 -11.33 -21.88 3.63
C VAL A 254 -11.88 -20.45 3.50
N GLU A 255 -11.90 -19.68 4.58
CA GLU A 255 -12.44 -18.32 4.63
C GLU A 255 -11.70 -17.38 3.68
N PHE A 256 -10.36 -17.48 3.61
CA PHE A 256 -9.51 -16.63 2.78
C PHE A 256 -9.16 -17.25 1.42
N ASP A 257 -9.81 -18.34 1.03
CA ASP A 257 -9.56 -19.04 -0.24
C ASP A 257 -8.03 -19.26 -0.47
N VAL A 258 -7.32 -19.72 0.57
CA VAL A 258 -5.89 -20.04 0.46
C VAL A 258 -5.73 -21.37 -0.23
N ARG A 259 -5.12 -21.38 -1.41
CA ARG A 259 -4.85 -22.62 -2.16
C ARG A 259 -3.59 -23.25 -1.66
N THR A 260 -3.75 -24.33 -0.91
CA THR A 260 -2.68 -25.11 -0.28
C THR A 260 -2.98 -26.60 -0.33
N GLN A 261 -1.94 -27.45 -0.21
CA GLN A 261 -2.09 -28.91 -0.07
C GLN A 261 -2.47 -29.31 1.37
N GLY A 262 -2.45 -28.37 2.30
CA GLY A 262 -2.79 -28.55 3.71
C GLY A 262 -2.18 -27.45 4.57
N VAL A 263 -2.56 -27.41 5.85
CA VAL A 263 -2.09 -26.35 6.77
C VAL A 263 -0.69 -26.64 7.34
N ASP A 264 -0.19 -27.85 7.18
CA ASP A 264 1.12 -28.28 7.70
C ASP A 264 2.26 -28.11 6.70
N VAL A 265 1.98 -27.71 5.44
CA VAL A 265 3.04 -27.46 4.45
C VAL A 265 3.74 -26.14 4.74
N PRO A 266 5.05 -26.00 4.42
CA PRO A 266 5.76 -24.72 4.54
C PRO A 266 5.08 -23.65 3.72
N VAL A 267 4.94 -22.43 4.29
CA VAL A 267 4.30 -21.31 3.59
C VAL A 267 5.08 -20.87 2.35
N SER A 268 6.39 -21.12 2.31
CA SER A 268 7.24 -20.88 1.14
C SER A 268 6.86 -21.68 -0.10
N SER A 269 6.11 -22.78 0.06
CA SER A 269 5.61 -23.60 -1.06
C SER A 269 4.40 -22.99 -1.79
N LEU A 270 3.80 -21.96 -1.22
CA LEU A 270 2.64 -21.27 -1.79
C LEU A 270 3.05 -20.22 -2.81
N SER A 271 2.16 -19.92 -3.77
CA SER A 271 2.32 -18.76 -4.66
C SER A 271 2.23 -17.45 -3.87
N GLY A 272 2.82 -16.36 -4.41
CA GLY A 272 2.79 -15.05 -3.78
C GLY A 272 1.40 -14.57 -3.37
N GLY A 273 0.39 -14.76 -4.22
CA GLY A 273 -1.00 -14.43 -3.90
C GLY A 273 -1.56 -15.24 -2.72
N ASN A 274 -1.24 -16.55 -2.63
CA ASN A 274 -1.68 -17.36 -1.49
C ASN A 274 -0.90 -17.05 -0.21
N GLN A 275 0.39 -16.69 -0.31
CA GLN A 275 1.17 -16.17 0.82
C GLN A 275 0.55 -14.90 1.37
N GLN A 276 0.15 -13.96 0.50
CA GLN A 276 -0.52 -12.72 0.90
C GLN A 276 -1.85 -12.99 1.58
N LYS A 277 -2.64 -13.95 1.07
CA LYS A 277 -3.88 -14.39 1.72
C LYS A 277 -3.64 -14.97 3.12
N VAL A 278 -2.52 -15.67 3.36
CA VAL A 278 -2.14 -16.15 4.71
C VAL A 278 -1.84 -14.97 5.64
N VAL A 279 -1.10 -13.95 5.18
CA VAL A 279 -0.85 -12.73 5.97
C VAL A 279 -2.16 -12.04 6.31
N MET A 280 -3.03 -11.80 5.31
CA MET A 280 -4.35 -11.19 5.52
C MET A 280 -5.22 -12.00 6.48
N ALA A 281 -5.24 -13.33 6.35
CA ALA A 281 -5.98 -14.23 7.24
C ALA A 281 -5.50 -14.16 8.70
N ARG A 282 -4.21 -13.89 8.92
CA ARG A 282 -3.64 -13.67 10.26
C ARG A 282 -4.04 -12.32 10.84
N GLU A 283 -4.02 -11.27 10.02
CA GLU A 283 -4.19 -9.91 10.49
C GLU A 283 -5.67 -9.49 10.62
N LEU A 284 -6.54 -9.94 9.70
CA LEU A 284 -7.97 -9.67 9.73
C LEU A 284 -8.67 -10.61 10.73
N VAL A 285 -8.71 -10.22 11.98
CA VAL A 285 -9.32 -10.96 13.10
C VAL A 285 -10.47 -10.18 13.69
N ASP A 286 -11.38 -10.88 14.38
CA ASP A 286 -12.50 -10.24 15.07
C ASP A 286 -12.04 -9.20 16.10
N GLY A 287 -12.73 -8.06 16.12
CA GLY A 287 -12.45 -6.98 17.06
C GLY A 287 -11.27 -6.11 16.72
N LEU A 288 -10.88 -6.03 15.44
CA LEU A 288 -9.92 -5.03 14.98
C LEU A 288 -10.42 -3.61 15.29
N ARG A 289 -9.48 -2.77 15.68
CA ARG A 289 -9.71 -1.33 15.96
C ARG A 289 -9.03 -0.44 14.94
N LEU A 290 -8.07 -1.00 14.21
CA LEU A 290 -7.36 -0.37 13.08
C LEU A 290 -6.78 -1.47 12.20
N PHE A 291 -6.97 -1.36 10.90
CA PHE A 291 -6.30 -2.21 9.93
C PHE A 291 -5.33 -1.39 9.10
N ILE A 292 -4.07 -1.80 9.05
CA ILE A 292 -3.00 -1.17 8.26
C ILE A 292 -2.53 -2.16 7.21
N ALA A 293 -2.56 -1.76 5.94
CA ALA A 293 -2.06 -2.57 4.84
C ALA A 293 -1.05 -1.77 4.00
N SER A 294 0.21 -2.18 4.06
CA SER A 294 1.28 -1.61 3.24
C SER A 294 1.50 -2.46 2.01
N GLN A 295 1.31 -1.88 0.82
CA GLN A 295 1.47 -2.54 -0.49
C GLN A 295 0.72 -3.89 -0.56
N PRO A 296 -0.57 -3.98 -0.19
CA PRO A 296 -1.25 -5.26 0.03
C PRO A 296 -1.31 -6.14 -1.22
N THR A 297 -1.21 -5.58 -2.41
CA THR A 297 -1.29 -6.32 -3.68
C THR A 297 0.03 -6.47 -4.41
N ARG A 298 1.14 -6.01 -3.82
CA ARG A 298 2.46 -6.07 -4.45
C ARG A 298 2.87 -7.51 -4.79
N GLY A 299 3.14 -7.78 -6.08
CA GLY A 299 3.55 -9.09 -6.58
C GLY A 299 2.48 -10.18 -6.38
N VAL A 300 1.22 -9.81 -6.51
CA VAL A 300 0.05 -10.67 -6.39
C VAL A 300 -0.67 -10.73 -7.74
N ASP A 301 -1.18 -11.90 -8.11
CA ASP A 301 -1.94 -12.06 -9.36
C ASP A 301 -3.31 -11.35 -9.30
N VAL A 302 -3.83 -10.94 -10.48
CA VAL A 302 -5.08 -10.16 -10.60
C VAL A 302 -6.25 -10.80 -9.86
N GLY A 303 -6.39 -12.13 -9.88
CA GLY A 303 -7.47 -12.83 -9.19
C GLY A 303 -7.36 -12.79 -7.68
N SER A 304 -6.14 -12.70 -7.15
CA SER A 304 -5.91 -12.52 -5.73
C SER A 304 -6.07 -11.05 -5.32
N ILE A 305 -5.74 -10.08 -6.19
CA ILE A 305 -5.96 -8.64 -5.96
C ILE A 305 -7.44 -8.38 -5.67
N GLU A 306 -8.34 -8.83 -6.53
CA GLU A 306 -9.78 -8.67 -6.35
C GLU A 306 -10.24 -9.17 -4.97
N PHE A 307 -9.79 -10.37 -4.59
CA PHE A 307 -10.13 -10.96 -3.30
C PHE A 307 -9.62 -10.11 -2.11
N LEU A 308 -8.36 -9.61 -2.19
CA LEU A 308 -7.77 -8.79 -1.13
C LEU A 308 -8.51 -7.46 -0.98
N HIS A 309 -8.85 -6.80 -2.09
CA HIS A 309 -9.63 -5.57 -2.10
C HIS A 309 -11.01 -5.79 -1.47
N ASP A 310 -11.67 -6.93 -1.77
CA ASP A 310 -12.95 -7.29 -1.15
C ASP A 310 -12.86 -7.37 0.37
N ARG A 311 -11.80 -8.00 0.87
CA ARG A 311 -11.60 -8.14 2.30
C ARG A 311 -11.32 -6.81 2.98
N ILE A 312 -10.56 -5.92 2.32
CA ILE A 312 -10.28 -4.58 2.83
C ILE A 312 -11.57 -3.75 2.91
N ILE A 313 -12.37 -3.77 1.85
CA ILE A 313 -13.65 -3.03 1.83
C ILE A 313 -14.65 -3.62 2.82
N ALA A 314 -14.72 -4.95 2.96
CA ALA A 314 -15.58 -5.59 3.96
C ALA A 314 -15.20 -5.19 5.39
N GLU A 315 -13.91 -5.05 5.68
CA GLU A 315 -13.42 -4.59 6.99
C GLU A 315 -13.78 -3.12 7.25
N ARG A 316 -13.63 -2.24 6.22
CA ARG A 316 -14.13 -0.87 6.28
C ARG A 316 -15.64 -0.82 6.56
N ASP A 317 -16.42 -1.59 5.81
CA ASP A 317 -17.89 -1.62 5.92
C ASP A 317 -18.36 -2.19 7.27
N ALA A 318 -17.53 -2.99 7.94
CA ALA A 318 -17.73 -3.42 9.32
C ALA A 318 -17.46 -2.31 10.37
N GLY A 319 -17.02 -1.13 9.94
CA GLY A 319 -16.74 0.03 10.79
C GLY A 319 -15.29 0.16 11.26
N THR A 320 -14.39 -0.70 10.80
CA THR A 320 -12.96 -0.59 11.14
C THR A 320 -12.31 0.53 10.33
N PRO A 321 -11.56 1.48 10.95
CA PRO A 321 -10.71 2.42 10.23
C PRO A 321 -9.59 1.66 9.53
N VAL A 322 -9.35 2.00 8.26
CA VAL A 322 -8.36 1.34 7.41
C VAL A 322 -7.33 2.34 6.90
N LEU A 323 -6.06 2.05 7.09
CA LEU A 323 -4.93 2.76 6.51
C LEU A 323 -4.31 1.89 5.43
N ILE A 324 -4.36 2.35 4.18
CA ILE A 324 -3.64 1.72 3.08
C ILE A 324 -2.43 2.58 2.75
N VAL A 325 -1.30 1.95 2.52
CA VAL A 325 -0.09 2.58 1.98
C VAL A 325 0.24 1.90 0.67
N SER A 326 0.18 2.64 -0.44
CA SER A 326 0.41 2.06 -1.75
C SER A 326 1.11 3.03 -2.70
N THR A 327 1.98 2.48 -3.54
CA THR A 327 2.58 3.17 -4.69
C THR A 327 1.74 2.98 -5.97
N GLU A 328 0.81 2.03 -5.96
CA GLU A 328 -0.06 1.73 -7.10
C GLU A 328 -1.30 2.64 -7.07
N LEU A 329 -1.34 3.63 -7.98
CA LEU A 329 -2.46 4.57 -8.05
C LEU A 329 -3.80 3.90 -8.35
N ASP A 330 -3.81 2.79 -9.09
CA ASP A 330 -5.04 2.04 -9.37
C ASP A 330 -5.64 1.48 -8.07
N GLU A 331 -4.81 0.89 -7.21
CA GLU A 331 -5.22 0.40 -5.90
C GLU A 331 -5.73 1.55 -4.99
N VAL A 332 -4.99 2.67 -4.97
CA VAL A 332 -5.38 3.86 -4.20
C VAL A 332 -6.75 4.38 -4.62
N LEU A 333 -6.98 4.58 -5.92
CA LEU A 333 -8.24 5.09 -6.48
C LEU A 333 -9.40 4.11 -6.29
N GLU A 334 -9.13 2.80 -6.32
CA GLU A 334 -10.16 1.78 -6.13
C GLU A 334 -10.62 1.69 -4.67
N LEU A 335 -9.72 1.81 -3.71
CA LEU A 335 -10.01 1.54 -2.30
C LEU A 335 -10.26 2.78 -1.46
N ALA A 336 -9.56 3.90 -1.70
CA ALA A 336 -9.54 5.04 -0.80
C ALA A 336 -10.83 5.85 -0.79
N ASP A 337 -11.30 6.24 0.39
CA ASP A 337 -12.33 7.27 0.57
C ASP A 337 -11.69 8.67 0.61
N ARG A 338 -10.48 8.78 1.20
CA ARG A 338 -9.58 9.93 1.13
C ARG A 338 -8.16 9.48 0.83
N ILE A 339 -7.41 10.35 0.16
CA ILE A 339 -6.02 10.09 -0.26
C ILE A 339 -5.11 11.14 0.35
N ALA A 340 -4.19 10.72 1.21
CA ALA A 340 -3.08 11.54 1.68
C ALA A 340 -1.88 11.32 0.75
N VAL A 341 -1.38 12.36 0.10
CA VAL A 341 -0.24 12.24 -0.80
C VAL A 341 1.04 12.58 -0.04
N MET A 342 2.00 11.65 -0.08
CA MET A 342 3.27 11.79 0.63
C MET A 342 4.41 12.09 -0.35
N TYR A 343 5.22 13.11 0.02
CA TYR A 343 6.41 13.51 -0.72
C TYR A 343 7.52 13.94 0.25
N HIS A 344 8.70 13.35 0.14
CA HIS A 344 9.87 13.62 1.00
C HIS A 344 9.55 13.64 2.51
N GLY A 345 8.84 12.62 2.98
CA GLY A 345 8.50 12.45 4.40
C GLY A 345 7.42 13.39 4.93
N ARG A 346 6.70 14.10 4.06
CA ARG A 346 5.61 15.01 4.42
C ARG A 346 4.35 14.67 3.65
N ILE A 347 3.20 14.95 4.24
CA ILE A 347 1.92 14.95 3.51
C ILE A 347 1.77 16.31 2.84
N VAL A 348 1.76 16.33 1.50
CA VAL A 348 1.57 17.55 0.69
C VAL A 348 0.11 17.98 0.61
N GLY A 349 -0.82 17.04 0.81
CA GLY A 349 -2.25 17.29 0.88
C GLY A 349 -3.05 16.03 1.12
N ILE A 350 -4.30 16.19 1.57
CA ILE A 350 -5.29 15.12 1.69
C ILE A 350 -6.47 15.52 0.81
N VAL A 351 -6.82 14.64 -0.12
CA VAL A 351 -7.84 14.90 -1.15
C VAL A 351 -8.89 13.79 -1.17
N PRO A 352 -10.08 14.00 -1.76
CA PRO A 352 -11.09 12.96 -1.95
C PRO A 352 -10.58 11.77 -2.76
N GLY A 353 -11.15 10.58 -2.52
CA GLY A 353 -10.76 9.33 -3.19
C GLY A 353 -11.09 9.27 -4.68
N ASP A 354 -11.89 10.21 -5.20
CA ASP A 354 -12.25 10.36 -6.62
C ASP A 354 -11.39 11.41 -7.36
N THR A 355 -10.33 11.90 -6.71
CA THR A 355 -9.38 12.85 -7.33
C THR A 355 -8.72 12.22 -8.56
N SER A 356 -8.55 13.04 -9.63
CA SER A 356 -8.01 12.54 -10.88
C SER A 356 -6.58 11.99 -10.74
N ARG A 357 -6.25 11.01 -11.57
CA ARG A 357 -4.91 10.40 -11.63
C ARG A 357 -3.84 11.44 -11.94
N GLU A 358 -4.14 12.38 -12.82
CA GLU A 358 -3.24 13.46 -13.24
C GLU A 358 -2.90 14.36 -12.05
N THR A 359 -3.92 14.79 -11.29
CA THR A 359 -3.74 15.60 -10.08
C THR A 359 -2.90 14.86 -9.05
N LEU A 360 -3.22 13.58 -8.76
CA LEU A 360 -2.45 12.78 -7.83
C LEU A 360 -0.99 12.60 -8.29
N GLY A 361 -0.76 12.39 -9.59
CA GLY A 361 0.59 12.29 -10.16
C GLY A 361 1.42 13.56 -9.93
N LEU A 362 0.82 14.74 -10.11
CA LEU A 362 1.46 16.04 -9.86
C LEU A 362 1.76 16.24 -8.36
N MET A 363 0.82 15.88 -7.49
CA MET A 363 1.04 15.91 -6.04
C MET A 363 2.15 14.94 -5.59
N MET A 364 2.22 13.75 -6.17
CA MET A 364 3.31 12.79 -5.91
C MET A 364 4.67 13.30 -6.38
N ALA A 365 4.70 14.27 -7.31
CA ALA A 365 5.90 15.01 -7.71
C ALA A 365 6.18 16.25 -6.83
N GLY A 366 5.41 16.47 -5.77
CA GLY A 366 5.62 17.50 -4.75
C GLY A 366 4.84 18.79 -4.96
N GLN A 367 3.86 18.84 -5.88
CA GLN A 367 2.97 19.97 -6.03
C GLN A 367 1.90 19.97 -4.93
N THR A 368 1.42 21.17 -4.53
CA THR A 368 0.28 21.27 -3.62
C THR A 368 -1.03 20.88 -4.33
N PRO A 369 -2.10 20.53 -3.60
CA PRO A 369 -3.40 20.23 -4.22
C PRO A 369 -3.90 21.35 -5.15
N ASP A 370 -3.77 22.59 -4.73
CA ASP A 370 -4.22 23.75 -5.51
C ASP A 370 -3.39 23.92 -6.79
N ASP A 371 -2.06 23.81 -6.71
CA ASP A 371 -1.18 23.88 -7.87
C ASP A 371 -1.43 22.72 -8.84
N ALA A 372 -1.63 21.51 -8.31
CA ALA A 372 -1.91 20.32 -9.10
C ALA A 372 -3.29 20.38 -9.78
N ALA A 373 -4.31 20.91 -9.10
CA ALA A 373 -5.64 21.13 -9.67
C ALA A 373 -5.61 22.14 -10.81
N LEU A 374 -4.92 23.27 -10.62
CA LEU A 374 -4.75 24.29 -11.68
C LEU A 374 -4.03 23.72 -12.90
N ALA A 375 -3.00 22.90 -12.70
CA ALA A 375 -2.23 22.30 -13.78
C ALA A 375 -3.00 21.20 -14.54
N SER A 376 -3.89 20.45 -13.86
CA SER A 376 -4.71 19.40 -14.46
C SER A 376 -6.06 19.86 -14.99
N GLY A 377 -6.47 21.10 -14.68
CA GLY A 377 -7.78 21.64 -15.04
C GLY A 377 -8.95 21.03 -14.25
N ALA A 378 -8.69 20.41 -13.10
CA ALA A 378 -9.67 19.79 -12.24
C ALA A 378 -10.02 20.68 -11.02
N ASP A 379 -11.30 20.71 -10.63
CA ASP A 379 -11.72 21.31 -9.35
C ASP A 379 -11.49 20.31 -8.21
N VAL A 380 -10.55 20.60 -7.32
CA VAL A 380 -10.27 19.79 -6.11
C VAL A 380 -10.66 20.59 -4.87
N ALA A 381 -11.61 20.05 -4.09
CA ALA A 381 -11.89 20.56 -2.76
C ALA A 381 -10.86 19.97 -1.77
N ALA A 382 -9.84 20.74 -1.41
CA ALA A 382 -8.87 20.33 -0.40
C ALA A 382 -9.49 20.42 1.00
N ASP A 383 -9.48 19.31 1.72
CA ASP A 383 -9.79 19.28 3.16
C ASP A 383 -8.54 19.76 3.92
N THR A 384 -8.49 21.06 4.21
CA THR A 384 -7.38 21.66 4.94
C THR A 384 -7.36 21.11 6.36
N PRO A 385 -6.23 20.58 6.87
CA PRO A 385 -6.14 20.17 8.28
C PRO A 385 -6.47 21.40 9.14
N GLY A 386 -7.55 21.28 9.94
CA GLY A 386 -8.11 22.37 10.73
C GLY A 386 -7.04 23.12 11.52
N THR A 387 -6.81 24.36 11.14
CA THR A 387 -6.11 25.35 11.98
C THR A 387 -6.87 25.43 13.29
N VAL A 388 -6.28 24.91 14.35
CA VAL A 388 -6.77 25.12 15.73
C VAL A 388 -6.80 26.62 15.94
N GLY A 389 -8.03 27.17 16.03
CA GLY A 389 -8.26 28.59 16.21
C GLY A 389 -7.51 29.13 17.43
N ALA A 390 -6.62 30.06 17.21
CA ALA A 390 -6.07 30.88 18.25
C ALA A 390 -7.21 31.62 18.96
N ALA A 391 -7.37 31.35 20.24
CA ALA A 391 -8.31 32.09 21.08
C ALA A 391 -7.97 33.60 21.01
N PRO A 392 -8.97 34.49 20.88
CA PRO A 392 -8.71 35.92 20.85
C PRO A 392 -8.16 36.39 22.19
N ALA A 393 -7.00 37.03 22.16
CA ALA A 393 -6.41 37.73 23.29
C ALA A 393 -7.42 38.79 23.81
N GLY A 394 -7.91 38.56 25.01
CA GLY A 394 -8.79 39.52 25.68
C GLY A 394 -8.05 40.85 25.92
N THR A 395 -8.53 41.87 25.26
CA THR A 395 -8.15 43.27 25.55
C THR A 395 -8.72 43.65 26.91
N GLY A 396 -7.89 43.61 27.93
CA GLY A 396 -8.18 44.20 29.23
C GLY A 396 -8.16 45.72 29.14
N SER A 397 -9.36 46.30 29.18
CA SER A 397 -9.56 47.75 29.36
C SER A 397 -9.22 48.12 30.82
N ALA A 398 -8.22 48.96 30.98
CA ALA A 398 -7.96 49.67 32.21
C ALA A 398 -8.91 50.88 32.29
N ALA A 399 -9.81 50.88 33.25
CA ALA A 399 -10.50 52.09 33.69
C ALA A 399 -10.28 52.25 35.20
N GLY A 400 -9.61 53.33 35.53
CA GLY A 400 -9.36 53.68 36.90
C GLY A 400 -10.60 54.28 37.59
N ALA A 401 -10.61 54.20 38.90
CA ALA A 401 -11.27 55.19 39.74
C ALA A 401 -10.67 55.20 41.14
N ARG A 402 -10.41 56.41 41.57
CA ARG A 402 -9.86 56.84 42.84
C ARG A 402 -10.81 56.60 44.02
N ALA A 403 -10.18 56.67 45.20
CA ALA A 403 -10.65 57.24 46.50
C ALA A 403 -11.21 56.26 47.53
N ARG A 404 -10.56 56.02 48.54
CA ARG A 404 -10.33 56.47 49.89
C ARG A 404 -9.57 55.45 50.72
#